data_cf659dfadd549b3003e7e96b45e3ce59
#
_entry.id   cf659dfadd549b3003e7e96b45e3ce59
#
_cell.length_a   1.000
_cell.length_b   1.000
_cell.length_c   1.000
_cell.angle_alpha   90.00
_cell.angle_beta   90.00
_cell.angle_gamma   90.00
#
_symmetry.space_group_name_H-M   'P 1'
#
loop_
_entity.id
_entity.type
_entity.pdbx_description
1 polymer ?
#
loop_
_entity_poly.entity_id
_entity_poly.type
_entity_poly.pdbx_seq_one_letter_code
_entity_poly.pdbx_strand_id
1 'polypeptide(L)'
;MRHLMSPLDLSVEETDKLLNLANDIEKNPEKYAHACAGKKLATCFYEPSTRTRLSFEAAMLNLGGSVLGFSSADSSSAAKGESVSDTIRVISSYADICAMRHPKEGAPLVASEKSTIPVINAGGGGHQHPTQTLTDLLTIHSLKGHLDNLTIGLCGDLKFGRTVHSLIHALIRYPNVKFVLISPEELRVPSYIREDVLAQNNVPFKEVVRLEEALPELDILYMTRVQKERFFNEEDYIRMKDFYILDKTKMELAPEDMLVLHPLPRVNEISTEVDDDPRAVYFKQAQYGVYVRMALILTLLGVEV
;
A
#
# COMPACT_ATOMS: atom_id res chain seq x y z
N MET A 1 14.17 -6.55 18.49
CA MET A 1 13.90 -5.43 17.57
C MET A 1 12.92 -5.92 16.51
N ARG A 2 11.93 -5.12 16.14
CA ARG A 2 10.89 -5.52 15.19
C ARG A 2 11.08 -4.79 13.86
N HIS A 3 10.82 -5.47 12.76
CA HIS A 3 10.84 -4.94 11.39
C HIS A 3 9.45 -5.09 10.76
N LEU A 4 9.18 -4.44 9.64
CA LEU A 4 7.99 -4.65 8.83
C LEU A 4 8.39 -5.06 7.41
N MET A 5 8.32 -6.36 7.10
CA MET A 5 8.62 -6.90 5.77
C MET A 5 7.34 -7.22 4.99
N SER A 6 6.28 -7.63 5.70
CA SER A 6 4.99 -8.05 5.17
C SER A 6 3.85 -7.42 5.96
N PRO A 7 2.66 -7.21 5.37
CA PRO A 7 1.47 -6.82 6.14
C PRO A 7 1.10 -7.86 7.22
N LEU A 8 1.50 -9.11 7.03
CA LEU A 8 1.23 -10.21 7.94
C LEU A 8 2.19 -10.27 9.15
N ASP A 9 3.20 -9.43 9.21
CA ASP A 9 4.09 -9.33 10.36
C ASP A 9 3.38 -8.70 11.59
N LEU A 10 2.23 -8.09 11.35
CA LEU A 10 1.33 -7.57 12.39
C LEU A 10 0.15 -8.53 12.58
N SER A 11 -0.21 -8.87 13.82
CA SER A 11 -1.48 -9.55 14.09
C SER A 11 -2.67 -8.64 13.75
N VAL A 12 -3.90 -9.17 13.76
CA VAL A 12 -5.11 -8.35 13.55
C VAL A 12 -5.20 -7.29 14.65
N GLU A 13 -5.02 -7.68 15.91
CA GLU A 13 -5.08 -6.76 17.05
C GLU A 13 -3.99 -5.67 16.98
N GLU A 14 -2.80 -6.01 16.49
CA GLU A 14 -1.71 -5.04 16.30
C GLU A 14 -2.02 -4.10 15.13
N THR A 15 -2.60 -4.63 14.05
CA THR A 15 -3.07 -3.82 12.93
C THR A 15 -4.14 -2.85 13.40
N ASP A 16 -5.16 -3.31 14.10
CA ASP A 16 -6.25 -2.46 14.62
C ASP A 16 -5.73 -1.37 15.57
N LYS A 17 -4.78 -1.71 16.46
CA LYS A 17 -4.11 -0.71 17.33
C LYS A 17 -3.36 0.34 16.50
N LEU A 18 -2.64 -0.08 15.45
CA LEU A 18 -1.93 0.83 14.56
C LEU A 18 -2.89 1.76 13.83
N LEU A 19 -4.01 1.24 13.30
CA LEU A 19 -5.02 2.03 12.62
C LEU A 19 -5.69 3.03 13.58
N ASN A 20 -6.00 2.61 14.81
CA ASN A 20 -6.55 3.49 15.84
C ASN A 20 -5.57 4.60 16.22
N LEU A 21 -4.27 4.28 16.36
CA LEU A 21 -3.23 5.29 16.59
C LEU A 21 -3.14 6.27 15.43
N ALA A 22 -3.20 5.79 14.17
CA ALA A 22 -3.18 6.65 13.00
C ALA A 22 -4.40 7.59 12.95
N ASN A 23 -5.57 7.12 13.35
CA ASN A 23 -6.79 7.94 13.47
C ASN A 23 -6.68 8.96 14.62
N ASP A 24 -6.01 8.62 15.73
CA ASP A 24 -5.76 9.59 16.80
C ASP A 24 -4.78 10.68 16.34
N ILE A 25 -3.74 10.30 15.59
CA ILE A 25 -2.78 11.24 14.98
C ILE A 25 -3.49 12.21 14.03
N GLU A 26 -4.42 11.72 13.17
CA GLU A 26 -5.20 12.57 12.28
C GLU A 26 -6.00 13.63 13.06
N LYS A 27 -6.64 13.20 14.17
CA LYS A 27 -7.52 14.07 14.97
C LYS A 27 -6.77 15.02 15.91
N ASN A 28 -5.60 14.61 16.36
CA ASN A 28 -4.83 15.30 17.41
C ASN A 28 -3.36 15.49 17.00
N PRO A 29 -3.04 16.07 15.84
CA PRO A 29 -1.67 16.13 15.30
C PRO A 29 -0.68 16.82 16.23
N GLU A 30 -1.10 17.84 16.96
CA GLU A 30 -0.26 18.60 17.90
C GLU A 30 0.31 17.74 19.03
N LYS A 31 -0.46 16.75 19.49
CA LYS A 31 -0.02 15.78 20.50
C LYS A 31 1.24 15.03 20.06
N TYR A 32 1.41 14.80 18.77
CA TYR A 32 2.48 13.98 18.19
C TYR A 32 3.62 14.79 17.57
N ALA A 33 3.49 16.12 17.48
CA ALA A 33 4.40 16.99 16.75
C ALA A 33 5.87 16.92 17.21
N HIS A 34 6.14 16.41 18.40
CA HIS A 34 7.49 16.27 18.97
C HIS A 34 7.82 14.85 19.43
N ALA A 35 6.99 13.85 19.10
CA ALA A 35 7.13 12.48 19.56
C ALA A 35 8.45 11.82 19.10
N CYS A 36 9.00 12.22 17.95
CA CYS A 36 10.28 11.75 17.43
C CYS A 36 11.38 12.82 17.47
N ALA A 37 11.31 13.79 18.39
CA ALA A 37 12.35 14.81 18.52
C ALA A 37 13.74 14.14 18.76
N GLY A 38 14.73 14.53 17.93
CA GLY A 38 16.07 13.95 17.97
C GLY A 38 16.22 12.59 17.26
N LYS A 39 15.15 11.98 16.78
CA LYS A 39 15.17 10.74 15.99
C LYS A 39 15.36 11.01 14.50
N LYS A 40 15.95 10.05 13.79
CA LYS A 40 16.22 10.14 12.36
C LYS A 40 15.66 8.94 11.61
N LEU A 41 14.93 9.21 10.53
CA LEU A 41 14.51 8.22 9.55
C LEU A 41 15.49 8.22 8.37
N ALA A 42 16.01 7.06 8.01
CA ALA A 42 16.69 6.87 6.73
C ALA A 42 15.71 6.41 5.65
N THR A 43 15.66 7.11 4.50
CA THR A 43 14.93 6.69 3.31
C THR A 43 15.91 6.15 2.26
N CYS A 44 16.07 4.82 2.20
CA CYS A 44 17.01 4.14 1.30
C CYS A 44 16.26 3.61 0.08
N PHE A 45 16.11 4.45 -0.95
CA PHE A 45 15.34 4.14 -2.16
C PHE A 45 16.27 3.85 -3.32
N TYR A 46 16.41 2.57 -3.67
CA TYR A 46 17.24 2.11 -4.80
C TYR A 46 16.52 2.19 -6.14
N GLU A 47 15.21 2.37 -6.13
CA GLU A 47 14.40 2.67 -7.31
C GLU A 47 13.49 3.88 -7.03
N PRO A 48 13.16 4.69 -8.05
CA PRO A 48 12.32 5.88 -7.87
C PRO A 48 10.95 5.57 -7.30
N SER A 49 10.53 6.30 -6.31
CA SER A 49 9.18 6.26 -5.76
C SER A 49 8.84 7.57 -5.04
N THR A 50 8.27 8.51 -5.78
CA THR A 50 7.99 9.87 -5.28
C THR A 50 7.05 9.84 -4.08
N ARG A 51 5.86 9.25 -4.23
CA ARG A 51 4.83 9.27 -3.16
C ARG A 51 5.25 8.53 -1.91
N THR A 52 5.76 7.30 -2.03
CA THR A 52 6.15 6.51 -0.87
C THR A 52 7.26 7.19 -0.09
N ARG A 53 8.29 7.68 -0.78
CA ARG A 53 9.40 8.38 -0.14
C ARG A 53 8.93 9.63 0.57
N LEU A 54 8.27 10.56 -0.15
CA LEU A 54 7.81 11.83 0.41
C LEU A 54 6.84 11.62 1.58
N SER A 55 5.99 10.59 1.54
CA SER A 55 5.06 10.34 2.64
C SER A 55 5.76 9.78 3.90
N PHE A 56 6.84 9.00 3.77
CA PHE A 56 7.69 8.62 4.91
C PHE A 56 8.43 9.81 5.49
N GLU A 57 8.99 10.65 4.62
CA GLU A 57 9.70 11.87 5.03
C GLU A 57 8.75 12.83 5.74
N ALA A 58 7.55 13.08 5.16
CA ALA A 58 6.52 13.89 5.79
C ALA A 58 6.07 13.30 7.14
N ALA A 59 5.90 11.98 7.23
CA ALA A 59 5.52 11.32 8.47
C ALA A 59 6.54 11.57 9.59
N MET A 60 7.84 11.42 9.31
CA MET A 60 8.89 11.65 10.29
C MET A 60 9.02 13.13 10.67
N LEU A 61 8.90 14.02 9.71
CA LEU A 61 8.94 15.48 9.96
C LEU A 61 7.75 15.95 10.80
N ASN A 62 6.53 15.40 10.53
CA ASN A 62 5.34 15.70 11.33
C ASN A 62 5.45 15.19 12.78
N LEU A 63 6.27 14.19 13.03
CA LEU A 63 6.60 13.70 14.37
C LEU A 63 7.75 14.48 15.04
N GLY A 64 8.26 15.54 14.40
CA GLY A 64 9.36 16.35 14.94
C GLY A 64 10.76 15.73 14.79
N GLY A 65 10.88 14.65 14.01
CA GLY A 65 12.16 14.01 13.71
C GLY A 65 12.85 14.62 12.50
N SER A 66 13.92 13.98 12.05
CA SER A 66 14.72 14.38 10.89
C SER A 66 14.82 13.26 9.88
N VAL A 67 15.14 13.58 8.63
CA VAL A 67 15.26 12.60 7.55
C VAL A 67 16.62 12.69 6.87
N LEU A 68 17.13 11.55 6.42
CA LEU A 68 18.32 11.44 5.57
C LEU A 68 18.10 10.28 4.59
N GLY A 69 18.86 10.21 3.51
CA GLY A 69 18.72 9.09 2.58
C GLY A 69 19.07 9.43 1.15
N PHE A 70 18.68 8.53 0.25
CA PHE A 70 18.89 8.67 -1.20
C PHE A 70 17.66 8.17 -1.98
N SER A 71 17.53 8.63 -3.24
CA SER A 71 16.33 8.43 -4.06
C SER A 71 16.53 7.46 -5.25
N SER A 72 17.76 7.01 -5.47
CA SER A 72 18.12 6.04 -6.51
C SER A 72 19.41 5.33 -6.16
N ALA A 73 19.65 4.14 -6.74
CA ALA A 73 20.91 3.43 -6.61
C ALA A 73 22.10 4.29 -7.09
N ASP A 74 21.92 5.03 -8.19
CA ASP A 74 22.97 5.86 -8.80
C ASP A 74 23.43 7.03 -7.91
N SER A 75 22.57 7.48 -7.00
CA SER A 75 22.87 8.52 -6.03
C SER A 75 23.43 8.01 -4.70
N SER A 76 23.80 6.71 -4.66
CA SER A 76 24.30 6.03 -3.46
C SER A 76 25.59 5.24 -3.73
N SER A 77 26.18 4.70 -2.67
CA SER A 77 27.36 3.81 -2.79
C SER A 77 27.07 2.51 -3.54
N ALA A 78 25.79 2.15 -3.75
CA ALA A 78 25.39 1.02 -4.59
C ALA A 78 25.92 1.14 -6.02
N ALA A 79 26.03 2.37 -6.56
CA ALA A 79 26.64 2.64 -7.87
C ALA A 79 28.13 2.19 -7.94
N LYS A 80 28.79 2.06 -6.78
CA LYS A 80 30.17 1.58 -6.66
C LYS A 80 30.25 0.08 -6.31
N GLY A 81 29.09 -0.61 -6.23
CA GLY A 81 29.01 -2.05 -5.91
C GLY A 81 28.85 -2.36 -4.42
N GLU A 82 28.54 -1.38 -3.57
CA GLU A 82 28.26 -1.63 -2.15
C GLU A 82 27.05 -2.54 -1.98
N SER A 83 27.17 -3.53 -1.10
CA SER A 83 26.10 -4.47 -0.82
C SER A 83 24.99 -3.84 0.06
N VAL A 84 23.76 -4.35 -0.04
CA VAL A 84 22.65 -3.97 0.87
C VAL A 84 23.04 -4.21 2.33
N SER A 85 23.77 -5.28 2.61
CA SER A 85 24.23 -5.62 3.96
C SER A 85 25.20 -4.59 4.54
N ASP A 86 26.10 -4.06 3.71
CA ASP A 86 27.04 -3.03 4.17
C ASP A 86 26.35 -1.69 4.29
N THR A 87 25.53 -1.33 3.29
CA THR A 87 24.74 -0.09 3.34
C THR A 87 23.91 -0.01 4.63
N ILE A 88 23.17 -1.07 4.99
CA ILE A 88 22.28 -1.00 6.17
C ILE A 88 23.08 -0.92 7.49
N ARG A 89 24.25 -1.55 7.58
CA ARG A 89 25.14 -1.44 8.74
C ARG A 89 25.63 0.00 8.94
N VAL A 90 26.02 0.66 7.84
CA VAL A 90 26.42 2.07 7.87
C VAL A 90 25.24 2.98 8.24
N ILE A 91 24.09 2.78 7.59
CA ILE A 91 22.86 3.54 7.87
C ILE A 91 22.42 3.37 9.32
N SER A 92 22.57 2.18 9.89
CA SER A 92 22.25 1.90 11.30
C SER A 92 23.08 2.73 12.29
N SER A 93 24.23 3.28 11.86
CA SER A 93 25.03 4.21 12.67
C SER A 93 24.58 5.65 12.57
N TYR A 94 23.71 5.99 11.58
CA TYR A 94 23.30 7.35 11.29
C TYR A 94 21.84 7.64 11.63
N ALA A 95 20.99 6.61 11.65
CA ALA A 95 19.55 6.73 11.82
C ALA A 95 19.02 5.80 12.91
N ASP A 96 17.79 6.06 13.35
CA ASP A 96 17.07 5.26 14.36
C ASP A 96 16.11 4.25 13.71
N ILE A 97 15.69 4.48 12.46
CA ILE A 97 14.77 3.64 11.70
C ILE A 97 15.05 3.82 10.20
N CYS A 98 14.84 2.77 9.39
CA CYS A 98 15.07 2.79 7.96
C CYS A 98 13.84 2.35 7.17
N ALA A 99 13.40 3.14 6.19
CA ALA A 99 12.46 2.74 5.15
C ALA A 99 13.26 2.41 3.88
N MET A 100 13.24 1.14 3.47
CA MET A 100 14.00 0.65 2.32
C MET A 100 13.08 0.23 1.18
N ARG A 101 13.37 0.74 -0.03
CA ARG A 101 12.75 0.31 -1.27
C ARG A 101 13.82 -0.19 -2.25
N HIS A 102 13.66 -1.41 -2.74
CA HIS A 102 14.67 -2.06 -3.58
C HIS A 102 14.03 -2.87 -4.72
N PRO A 103 14.57 -2.82 -5.97
CA PRO A 103 14.02 -3.58 -7.10
C PRO A 103 14.15 -5.10 -6.94
N LYS A 104 15.16 -5.57 -6.22
CA LYS A 104 15.34 -7.01 -5.93
C LYS A 104 14.48 -7.41 -4.74
N GLU A 105 13.67 -8.45 -4.94
CA GLU A 105 12.93 -9.09 -3.87
C GLU A 105 13.85 -9.62 -2.77
N GLY A 106 13.39 -9.57 -1.53
CA GLY A 106 14.19 -10.03 -0.39
C GLY A 106 15.27 -9.05 0.08
N ALA A 107 15.63 -7.99 -0.67
CA ALA A 107 16.65 -7.05 -0.22
C ALA A 107 16.30 -6.35 1.11
N PRO A 108 15.06 -5.88 1.37
CA PRO A 108 14.68 -5.37 2.70
C PRO A 108 14.78 -6.44 3.81
N LEU A 109 14.52 -7.72 3.50
CA LEU A 109 14.67 -8.81 4.46
C LEU A 109 16.15 -9.02 4.81
N VAL A 110 17.03 -9.07 3.81
CA VAL A 110 18.50 -9.14 4.05
C VAL A 110 18.97 -7.93 4.86
N ALA A 111 18.45 -6.75 4.58
CA ALA A 111 18.76 -5.56 5.37
C ALA A 111 18.30 -5.72 6.83
N SER A 112 17.10 -6.24 7.07
CA SER A 112 16.56 -6.43 8.42
C SER A 112 17.42 -7.40 9.26
N GLU A 113 17.97 -8.44 8.65
CA GLU A 113 18.87 -9.40 9.32
C GLU A 113 20.22 -8.81 9.72
N LYS A 114 20.68 -7.76 9.06
CA LYS A 114 21.98 -7.12 9.28
C LYS A 114 21.90 -5.78 10.00
N SER A 115 20.69 -5.26 10.19
CA SER A 115 20.41 -3.98 10.81
C SER A 115 20.44 -4.03 12.34
N THR A 116 20.87 -2.93 12.97
CA THR A 116 20.70 -2.69 14.40
C THR A 116 19.58 -1.68 14.69
N ILE A 117 18.82 -1.29 13.67
CA ILE A 117 17.64 -0.41 13.77
C ILE A 117 16.44 -1.07 13.07
N PRO A 118 15.19 -0.69 13.39
CA PRO A 118 14.03 -1.16 12.65
C PRO A 118 14.12 -0.87 11.15
N VAL A 119 13.76 -1.86 10.30
CA VAL A 119 13.68 -1.73 8.85
C VAL A 119 12.24 -1.92 8.41
N ILE A 120 11.77 -1.03 7.55
CA ILE A 120 10.46 -1.07 6.91
C ILE A 120 10.64 -1.35 5.43
N ASN A 121 9.99 -2.40 4.93
CA ASN A 121 9.85 -2.61 3.49
C ASN A 121 8.91 -1.54 2.89
N ALA A 122 9.47 -0.56 2.20
CA ALA A 122 8.76 0.53 1.55
C ALA A 122 8.26 0.17 0.13
N GLY A 123 8.16 -1.12 -0.17
CA GLY A 123 7.81 -1.64 -1.49
C GLY A 123 9.05 -1.79 -2.39
N GLY A 124 8.89 -2.51 -3.46
CA GLY A 124 9.97 -2.87 -4.40
C GLY A 124 9.82 -4.33 -4.80
N GLY A 125 10.42 -4.72 -5.92
CA GLY A 125 10.23 -6.07 -6.45
C GLY A 125 8.78 -6.39 -6.81
N GLY A 126 8.43 -7.68 -6.86
CA GLY A 126 7.15 -8.19 -7.37
C GLY A 126 6.08 -8.52 -6.34
N HIS A 127 6.42 -8.77 -5.07
CA HIS A 127 5.51 -9.51 -4.18
C HIS A 127 4.70 -8.66 -3.19
N GLN A 128 5.28 -7.68 -2.50
CA GLN A 128 4.57 -7.03 -1.40
C GLN A 128 4.81 -5.52 -1.32
N HIS A 129 3.78 -4.82 -0.84
CA HIS A 129 3.87 -3.40 -0.50
C HIS A 129 3.17 -3.16 0.86
N PRO A 130 3.79 -3.58 1.99
CA PRO A 130 3.11 -3.62 3.28
C PRO A 130 2.55 -2.25 3.71
N THR A 131 3.28 -1.18 3.45
CA THR A 131 2.82 0.15 3.85
C THR A 131 1.72 0.72 2.96
N GLN A 132 1.57 0.25 1.71
CA GLN A 132 0.39 0.55 0.91
C GLN A 132 -0.83 -0.18 1.46
N THR A 133 -0.68 -1.46 1.80
CA THR A 133 -1.76 -2.23 2.43
C THR A 133 -2.26 -1.56 3.72
N LEU A 134 -1.36 -1.12 4.60
CA LEU A 134 -1.73 -0.38 5.80
C LEU A 134 -2.44 0.95 5.48
N THR A 135 -2.03 1.64 4.42
CA THR A 135 -2.71 2.84 3.92
C THR A 135 -4.14 2.53 3.48
N ASP A 136 -4.32 1.44 2.72
CA ASP A 136 -5.62 1.00 2.21
C ASP A 136 -6.55 0.60 3.37
N LEU A 137 -6.03 -0.18 4.33
CA LEU A 137 -6.77 -0.57 5.54
C LEU A 137 -7.17 0.65 6.37
N LEU A 138 -6.26 1.61 6.59
CA LEU A 138 -6.60 2.84 7.32
C LEU A 138 -7.69 3.63 6.60
N THR A 139 -7.62 3.74 5.28
CA THR A 139 -8.62 4.46 4.48
C THR A 139 -10.01 3.83 4.66
N ILE A 140 -10.10 2.51 4.53
CA ILE A 140 -11.35 1.78 4.70
C ILE A 140 -11.85 1.93 6.15
N HIS A 141 -10.98 1.64 7.13
CA HIS A 141 -11.34 1.72 8.56
C HIS A 141 -11.80 3.12 8.97
N SER A 142 -11.14 4.18 8.50
CA SER A 142 -11.49 5.55 8.87
C SER A 142 -12.81 6.03 8.25
N LEU A 143 -13.14 5.54 7.05
CA LEU A 143 -14.31 6.01 6.29
C LEU A 143 -15.52 5.08 6.39
N LYS A 144 -15.34 3.77 6.58
CA LYS A 144 -16.41 2.81 6.83
C LYS A 144 -16.63 2.51 8.32
N GLY A 145 -15.61 2.76 9.16
CA GLY A 145 -15.66 2.47 10.60
C GLY A 145 -15.29 1.04 10.97
N HIS A 146 -15.12 0.16 9.99
CA HIS A 146 -14.83 -1.28 10.19
C HIS A 146 -14.10 -1.85 8.98
N LEU A 147 -13.55 -3.07 9.12
CA LEU A 147 -12.88 -3.84 8.06
C LEU A 147 -13.56 -5.20 7.78
N ASP A 148 -14.56 -5.56 8.55
CA ASP A 148 -15.38 -6.75 8.40
C ASP A 148 -16.66 -6.47 7.60
N ASN A 149 -17.38 -7.54 7.20
CA ASN A 149 -18.68 -7.43 6.53
C ASN A 149 -18.67 -6.55 5.25
N LEU A 150 -17.57 -6.59 4.49
CA LEU A 150 -17.37 -5.77 3.29
C LEU A 150 -17.35 -6.61 2.01
N THR A 151 -17.95 -6.08 0.96
CA THR A 151 -17.81 -6.57 -0.41
C THR A 151 -16.83 -5.68 -1.18
N ILE A 152 -15.68 -6.25 -1.57
CA ILE A 152 -14.55 -5.51 -2.12
C ILE A 152 -14.35 -5.88 -3.58
N GLY A 153 -14.59 -4.93 -4.47
CA GLY A 153 -14.26 -5.01 -5.89
C GLY A 153 -12.80 -4.66 -6.13
N LEU A 154 -12.05 -5.57 -6.73
CA LEU A 154 -10.68 -5.34 -7.17
C LEU A 154 -10.69 -5.29 -8.69
N CYS A 155 -10.33 -4.16 -9.30
CA CYS A 155 -10.51 -3.92 -10.73
C CYS A 155 -9.20 -3.52 -11.43
N GLY A 156 -8.93 -4.17 -12.55
CA GLY A 156 -7.81 -3.85 -13.44
C GLY A 156 -6.79 -4.97 -13.59
N ASP A 157 -5.51 -4.68 -13.33
CA ASP A 157 -4.43 -5.66 -13.40
C ASP A 157 -4.35 -6.45 -12.08
N LEU A 158 -5.07 -7.57 -12.00
CA LEU A 158 -5.07 -8.44 -10.83
C LEU A 158 -3.97 -9.50 -10.91
N LYS A 159 -3.35 -9.70 -12.08
CA LYS A 159 -2.29 -10.68 -12.28
C LYS A 159 -0.96 -10.24 -11.69
N PHE A 160 -0.56 -9.01 -11.95
CA PHE A 160 0.71 -8.43 -11.52
C PHE A 160 0.57 -7.40 -10.39
N GLY A 161 -0.68 -7.16 -9.97
CA GLY A 161 -1.05 -6.17 -8.96
C GLY A 161 -0.64 -6.56 -7.55
N ARG A 162 0.64 -6.37 -7.17
CA ARG A 162 1.13 -6.67 -5.80
C ARG A 162 0.34 -5.98 -4.68
N THR A 163 -0.20 -4.78 -4.92
CA THR A 163 -1.06 -4.08 -3.95
C THR A 163 -2.38 -4.83 -3.75
N VAL A 164 -2.95 -5.37 -4.83
CA VAL A 164 -4.15 -6.23 -4.80
C VAL A 164 -3.88 -7.49 -3.98
N HIS A 165 -2.81 -8.22 -4.29
CA HIS A 165 -2.46 -9.46 -3.58
C HIS A 165 -2.24 -9.20 -2.09
N SER A 166 -1.48 -8.16 -1.74
CA SER A 166 -1.23 -7.80 -0.35
C SER A 166 -2.50 -7.38 0.39
N LEU A 167 -3.41 -6.68 -0.28
CA LEU A 167 -4.69 -6.28 0.28
C LEU A 167 -5.62 -7.48 0.53
N ILE A 168 -5.67 -8.43 -0.41
CA ILE A 168 -6.41 -9.69 -0.22
C ILE A 168 -5.90 -10.41 1.04
N HIS A 169 -4.59 -10.64 1.14
CA HIS A 169 -4.00 -11.31 2.30
C HIS A 169 -4.31 -10.61 3.64
N ALA A 170 -4.38 -9.29 3.65
CA ALA A 170 -4.71 -8.54 4.85
C ALA A 170 -6.19 -8.66 5.21
N LEU A 171 -7.08 -8.51 4.24
CA LEU A 171 -8.53 -8.43 4.47
C LEU A 171 -9.19 -9.78 4.73
N ILE A 172 -8.66 -10.90 4.21
CA ILE A 172 -9.21 -12.24 4.53
C ILE A 172 -9.13 -12.59 6.03
N ARG A 173 -8.38 -11.84 6.81
CA ARG A 173 -8.24 -12.00 8.26
C ARG A 173 -9.39 -11.39 9.04
N TYR A 174 -10.25 -10.61 8.37
CA TYR A 174 -11.45 -10.00 8.94
C TYR A 174 -12.70 -10.80 8.55
N PRO A 175 -13.68 -10.97 9.45
CA PRO A 175 -14.84 -11.82 9.19
C PRO A 175 -15.75 -11.24 8.10
N ASN A 176 -16.39 -12.14 7.35
CA ASN A 176 -17.42 -11.84 6.36
C ASN A 176 -16.99 -10.90 5.23
N VAL A 177 -15.71 -10.85 4.89
CA VAL A 177 -15.20 -10.14 3.71
C VAL A 177 -15.45 -10.99 2.48
N LYS A 178 -15.89 -10.36 1.38
CA LYS A 178 -16.14 -10.97 0.08
C LYS A 178 -15.37 -10.20 -0.99
N PHE A 179 -14.95 -10.91 -2.05
CA PHE A 179 -14.25 -10.27 -3.16
C PHE A 179 -15.02 -10.41 -4.48
N VAL A 180 -15.03 -9.32 -5.25
CA VAL A 180 -15.41 -9.34 -6.67
C VAL A 180 -14.16 -8.99 -7.47
N LEU A 181 -13.65 -9.98 -8.21
CA LEU A 181 -12.41 -9.87 -8.98
C LEU A 181 -12.77 -9.46 -10.42
N ILE A 182 -12.48 -8.21 -10.77
CA ILE A 182 -12.93 -7.56 -12.01
C ILE A 182 -11.72 -7.41 -12.92
N SER A 183 -11.57 -8.29 -13.91
CA SER A 183 -10.45 -8.27 -14.83
C SER A 183 -10.77 -8.96 -16.14
N PRO A 184 -10.09 -8.60 -17.26
CA PRO A 184 -10.08 -9.44 -18.43
C PRO A 184 -9.36 -10.76 -18.12
N GLU A 185 -9.58 -11.77 -18.99
CA GLU A 185 -9.07 -13.11 -18.74
C GLU A 185 -7.54 -13.15 -18.56
N GLU A 186 -6.83 -12.36 -19.35
CA GLU A 186 -5.36 -12.29 -19.37
C GLU A 186 -4.76 -11.67 -18.10
N LEU A 187 -5.55 -10.86 -17.38
CA LEU A 187 -5.14 -10.15 -16.16
C LEU A 187 -5.82 -10.68 -14.89
N ARG A 188 -6.40 -11.87 -14.95
CA ARG A 188 -6.99 -12.54 -13.78
C ARG A 188 -5.97 -12.74 -12.67
N VAL A 189 -6.48 -12.72 -11.47
CA VAL A 189 -5.70 -13.05 -10.27
C VAL A 189 -5.07 -14.45 -10.42
N PRO A 190 -3.81 -14.65 -10.03
CA PRO A 190 -3.13 -15.94 -10.15
C PRO A 190 -3.85 -17.06 -9.38
N SER A 191 -3.68 -18.32 -9.84
CA SER A 191 -4.29 -19.50 -9.22
C SER A 191 -3.96 -19.63 -7.74
N TYR A 192 -2.73 -19.35 -7.32
CA TYR A 192 -2.35 -19.43 -5.91
C TYR A 192 -3.16 -18.47 -5.02
N ILE A 193 -3.56 -17.30 -5.51
CA ILE A 193 -4.45 -16.39 -4.75
C ILE A 193 -5.86 -16.98 -4.68
N ARG A 194 -6.40 -17.50 -5.79
CA ARG A 194 -7.75 -18.05 -5.82
C ARG A 194 -7.87 -19.32 -4.98
N GLU A 195 -6.91 -20.22 -5.14
CA GLU A 195 -6.97 -21.57 -4.58
C GLU A 195 -6.39 -21.62 -3.16
N ASP A 196 -5.15 -21.11 -2.98
CA ASP A 196 -4.44 -21.26 -1.70
C ASP A 196 -4.82 -20.15 -0.70
N VAL A 197 -5.24 -18.96 -1.19
CA VAL A 197 -5.57 -17.84 -0.30
C VAL A 197 -7.09 -17.73 -0.10
N LEU A 198 -7.87 -17.60 -1.16
CA LEU A 198 -9.31 -17.39 -1.04
C LEU A 198 -10.08 -18.69 -0.74
N ALA A 199 -9.94 -19.70 -1.60
CA ALA A 199 -10.72 -20.93 -1.47
C ALA A 199 -10.36 -21.75 -0.22
N GLN A 200 -9.08 -21.92 0.11
CA GLN A 200 -8.67 -22.66 1.31
C GLN A 200 -9.10 -21.97 2.62
N ASN A 201 -9.24 -20.63 2.62
CA ASN A 201 -9.76 -19.89 3.78
C ASN A 201 -11.30 -19.73 3.75
N ASN A 202 -12.00 -20.39 2.82
CA ASN A 202 -13.44 -20.28 2.64
C ASN A 202 -13.94 -18.83 2.48
N VAL A 203 -13.15 -17.96 1.85
CA VAL A 203 -13.52 -16.57 1.59
C VAL A 203 -14.36 -16.53 0.30
N PRO A 204 -15.58 -16.00 0.35
CA PRO A 204 -16.42 -15.90 -0.84
C PRO A 204 -15.80 -14.96 -1.88
N PHE A 205 -15.72 -15.39 -3.12
CA PHE A 205 -15.32 -14.53 -4.23
C PHE A 205 -16.03 -14.92 -5.53
N LYS A 206 -16.14 -13.98 -6.43
CA LYS A 206 -16.54 -14.20 -7.82
C LYS A 206 -15.65 -13.44 -8.78
N GLU A 207 -15.51 -13.95 -9.99
CA GLU A 207 -14.78 -13.32 -11.09
C GLU A 207 -15.79 -12.78 -12.11
N VAL A 208 -15.63 -11.53 -12.51
CA VAL A 208 -16.44 -10.88 -13.55
C VAL A 208 -15.52 -10.12 -14.50
N VAL A 209 -15.98 -9.93 -15.74
CA VAL A 209 -15.23 -9.19 -16.74
C VAL A 209 -15.67 -7.73 -16.81
N ARG A 210 -16.95 -7.45 -16.59
CA ARG A 210 -17.51 -6.11 -16.73
C ARG A 210 -17.64 -5.43 -15.38
N LEU A 211 -17.11 -4.19 -15.30
CA LEU A 211 -17.16 -3.38 -14.09
C LEU A 211 -18.61 -3.07 -13.68
N GLU A 212 -19.47 -2.77 -14.66
CA GLU A 212 -20.87 -2.42 -14.43
C GLU A 212 -21.68 -3.54 -13.75
N GLU A 213 -21.28 -4.81 -13.92
CA GLU A 213 -21.92 -5.96 -13.28
C GLU A 213 -21.60 -6.04 -11.78
N ALA A 214 -20.46 -5.50 -11.39
CA ALA A 214 -19.99 -5.52 -10.00
C ALA A 214 -20.48 -4.34 -9.16
N LEU A 215 -20.48 -3.13 -9.76
CA LEU A 215 -20.70 -1.87 -9.05
C LEU A 215 -21.88 -1.86 -8.07
N PRO A 216 -23.08 -2.42 -8.39
CA PRO A 216 -24.24 -2.31 -7.50
C PRO A 216 -24.12 -2.99 -6.14
N GLU A 217 -23.15 -3.88 -5.95
CA GLU A 217 -23.00 -4.66 -4.72
C GLU A 217 -21.75 -4.30 -3.90
N LEU A 218 -20.93 -3.36 -4.39
CA LEU A 218 -19.63 -3.06 -3.78
C LEU A 218 -19.74 -2.06 -2.63
N ASP A 219 -19.07 -2.36 -1.52
CA ASP A 219 -18.76 -1.39 -0.48
C ASP A 219 -17.49 -0.60 -0.80
N ILE A 220 -16.53 -1.28 -1.43
CA ILE A 220 -15.23 -0.72 -1.84
C ILE A 220 -14.95 -1.11 -3.29
N LEU A 221 -14.56 -0.16 -4.10
CA LEU A 221 -13.96 -0.36 -5.40
C LEU A 221 -12.48 0.04 -5.36
N TYR A 222 -11.58 -0.93 -5.48
CA TYR A 222 -10.15 -0.71 -5.57
C TYR A 222 -9.72 -0.81 -7.03
N MET A 223 -9.45 0.33 -7.64
CA MET A 223 -9.01 0.43 -9.03
C MET A 223 -7.49 0.33 -9.11
N THR A 224 -7.00 -0.36 -10.15
CA THR A 224 -5.57 -0.42 -10.48
C THR A 224 -5.34 -0.12 -11.95
N ARG A 225 -4.20 0.50 -12.25
CA ARG A 225 -3.78 0.69 -13.64
C ARG A 225 -3.25 -0.60 -14.24
N VAL A 226 -3.36 -0.74 -15.54
CA VAL A 226 -2.65 -1.77 -16.31
C VAL A 226 -1.18 -1.35 -16.41
N GLN A 227 -0.26 -2.20 -15.92
CA GLN A 227 1.17 -1.87 -15.78
C GLN A 227 1.93 -2.16 -17.08
N LYS A 228 2.22 -1.13 -17.92
CA LYS A 228 2.97 -1.28 -19.18
C LYS A 228 4.28 -2.05 -19.01
N GLU A 229 4.97 -1.80 -17.92
CA GLU A 229 6.26 -2.38 -17.58
C GLU A 229 6.24 -3.91 -17.33
N ARG A 230 5.06 -4.52 -17.30
CA ARG A 230 4.86 -5.97 -17.09
C ARG A 230 4.51 -6.74 -18.35
N PHE A 231 4.28 -6.06 -19.47
CA PHE A 231 3.96 -6.69 -20.73
C PHE A 231 5.22 -6.92 -21.56
N PHE A 232 5.36 -8.13 -22.10
CA PHE A 232 6.43 -8.47 -23.05
C PHE A 232 6.17 -7.88 -24.44
N ASN A 233 4.88 -7.68 -24.79
CA ASN A 233 4.43 -7.18 -26.06
C ASN A 233 3.63 -5.88 -25.88
N GLU A 234 4.02 -4.84 -26.61
CA GLU A 234 3.35 -3.54 -26.55
C GLU A 234 1.91 -3.59 -27.11
N GLU A 235 1.63 -4.47 -28.08
CA GLU A 235 0.30 -4.65 -28.65
C GLU A 235 -0.70 -5.16 -27.58
N ASP A 236 -0.28 -6.09 -26.74
CA ASP A 236 -1.11 -6.60 -25.64
C ASP A 236 -1.40 -5.52 -24.61
N TYR A 237 -0.42 -4.69 -24.29
CA TYR A 237 -0.63 -3.55 -23.42
C TYR A 237 -1.64 -2.55 -24.01
N ILE A 238 -1.48 -2.19 -25.30
CA ILE A 238 -2.38 -1.23 -25.98
C ILE A 238 -3.82 -1.75 -25.97
N ARG A 239 -4.02 -3.06 -26.15
CA ARG A 239 -5.35 -3.70 -26.09
C ARG A 239 -5.98 -3.63 -24.71
N MET A 240 -5.18 -3.71 -23.64
CA MET A 240 -5.65 -3.84 -22.26
C MET A 240 -5.69 -2.52 -21.47
N LYS A 241 -4.86 -1.53 -21.83
CA LYS A 241 -4.67 -0.30 -21.04
C LYS A 241 -5.95 0.50 -20.78
N ASP A 242 -6.90 0.46 -21.73
CA ASP A 242 -8.15 1.21 -21.68
C ASP A 242 -9.37 0.30 -21.42
N PHE A 243 -9.13 -0.93 -20.95
CA PHE A 243 -10.21 -1.91 -20.77
C PHE A 243 -11.20 -1.47 -19.68
N TYR A 244 -10.71 -0.85 -18.61
CA TYR A 244 -11.54 -0.29 -17.57
C TYR A 244 -11.30 1.21 -17.44
N ILE A 245 -12.37 1.97 -17.60
CA ILE A 245 -12.42 3.40 -17.31
C ILE A 245 -13.61 3.63 -16.41
N LEU A 246 -13.35 4.02 -15.17
CA LEU A 246 -14.38 4.46 -14.26
C LEU A 246 -14.72 5.91 -14.60
N ASP A 247 -15.93 6.14 -15.05
CA ASP A 247 -16.49 7.43 -15.41
C ASP A 247 -17.71 7.77 -14.54
N LYS A 248 -18.25 8.95 -14.71
CA LYS A 248 -19.41 9.43 -13.95
C LYS A 248 -20.65 8.57 -14.16
N THR A 249 -20.88 8.08 -15.38
CA THR A 249 -22.03 7.22 -15.69
C THR A 249 -21.96 5.89 -14.94
N LYS A 250 -20.74 5.30 -14.84
CA LYS A 250 -20.56 4.08 -14.06
C LYS A 250 -20.72 4.33 -12.56
N MET A 251 -20.32 5.49 -12.07
CA MET A 251 -20.54 5.87 -10.66
C MET A 251 -22.01 5.94 -10.28
N GLU A 252 -22.91 6.20 -11.23
CA GLU A 252 -24.38 6.19 -10.99
C GLU A 252 -24.92 4.77 -10.69
N LEU A 253 -24.22 3.72 -11.07
CA LEU A 253 -24.59 2.33 -10.80
C LEU A 253 -24.18 1.87 -9.40
N ALA A 254 -23.28 2.59 -8.76
CA ALA A 254 -22.69 2.21 -7.47
C ALA A 254 -23.50 2.73 -6.29
N PRO A 255 -23.50 2.03 -5.14
CA PRO A 255 -24.11 2.52 -3.90
C PRO A 255 -23.58 3.90 -3.49
N GLU A 256 -24.42 4.69 -2.84
CA GLU A 256 -24.08 6.05 -2.40
C GLU A 256 -22.92 6.09 -1.39
N ASP A 257 -22.72 5.01 -0.64
CA ASP A 257 -21.69 4.89 0.38
C ASP A 257 -20.48 4.04 -0.07
N MET A 258 -20.44 3.58 -1.33
CA MET A 258 -19.27 2.92 -1.90
C MET A 258 -18.05 3.85 -1.86
N LEU A 259 -16.86 3.32 -1.56
CA LEU A 259 -15.62 4.07 -1.64
C LEU A 259 -14.77 3.63 -2.83
N VAL A 260 -14.24 4.58 -3.58
CA VAL A 260 -13.29 4.33 -4.67
C VAL A 260 -11.88 4.61 -4.20
N LEU A 261 -11.05 3.56 -4.16
CA LEU A 261 -9.64 3.62 -3.80
C LEU A 261 -8.75 3.39 -5.02
N HIS A 262 -7.55 3.94 -4.98
CA HIS A 262 -6.51 3.74 -6.01
C HIS A 262 -5.13 3.98 -5.40
N PRO A 263 -4.14 3.08 -5.59
CA PRO A 263 -2.80 3.24 -5.01
C PRO A 263 -1.98 4.36 -5.67
N LEU A 264 -2.47 4.93 -6.79
CA LEU A 264 -1.79 5.93 -7.61
C LEU A 264 -0.38 5.48 -8.11
N PRO A 265 0.12 6.00 -9.24
CA PRO A 265 -0.54 6.99 -10.10
C PRO A 265 -1.65 6.36 -10.92
N ARG A 266 -2.71 7.09 -11.16
CA ARG A 266 -3.65 6.76 -12.23
C ARG A 266 -3.17 7.34 -13.56
N VAL A 267 -3.61 6.76 -14.66
CA VAL A 267 -3.40 7.28 -16.02
C VAL A 267 -4.76 7.69 -16.60
N ASN A 268 -5.57 6.72 -17.01
CA ASN A 268 -6.88 6.95 -17.61
C ASN A 268 -7.97 5.99 -17.07
N GLU A 269 -7.61 5.07 -16.19
CA GLU A 269 -8.53 4.09 -15.62
C GLU A 269 -9.57 4.70 -14.67
N ILE A 270 -9.39 5.95 -14.25
CA ILE A 270 -10.41 6.77 -13.61
C ILE A 270 -10.45 8.12 -14.32
N SER A 271 -11.60 8.47 -14.86
CA SER A 271 -11.84 9.77 -15.48
C SER A 271 -11.72 10.90 -14.46
N THR A 272 -11.15 12.04 -14.87
CA THR A 272 -10.98 13.20 -13.98
C THR A 272 -12.30 13.79 -13.46
N GLU A 273 -13.40 13.57 -14.17
CA GLU A 273 -14.74 14.00 -13.73
C GLU A 273 -15.24 13.26 -12.48
N VAL A 274 -14.61 12.10 -12.13
CA VAL A 274 -14.92 11.35 -10.91
C VAL A 274 -14.25 11.98 -9.68
N ASP A 275 -13.26 12.85 -9.85
CA ASP A 275 -12.52 13.45 -8.73
C ASP A 275 -13.41 14.27 -7.78
N ASP A 276 -14.48 14.84 -8.29
CA ASP A 276 -15.44 15.65 -7.52
C ASP A 276 -16.54 14.79 -6.85
N ASP A 277 -16.58 13.48 -7.10
CA ASP A 277 -17.53 12.59 -6.44
C ASP A 277 -17.04 12.31 -5.00
N PRO A 278 -17.88 12.49 -3.97
CA PRO A 278 -17.48 12.30 -2.57
C PRO A 278 -17.02 10.87 -2.24
N ARG A 279 -17.39 9.90 -3.07
CA ARG A 279 -16.95 8.49 -2.98
C ARG A 279 -15.54 8.28 -3.51
N ALA A 280 -14.98 9.22 -4.30
CA ALA A 280 -13.63 9.18 -4.86
C ALA A 280 -12.58 9.58 -3.81
N VAL A 281 -12.10 8.61 -3.02
CA VAL A 281 -11.29 8.90 -1.84
C VAL A 281 -9.79 8.66 -2.03
N TYR A 282 -9.32 8.39 -3.24
CA TYR A 282 -7.92 8.02 -3.52
C TYR A 282 -6.90 9.13 -3.22
N PHE A 283 -7.27 10.40 -3.24
CA PHE A 283 -6.37 11.47 -2.79
C PHE A 283 -6.34 11.56 -1.25
N LYS A 284 -7.48 11.35 -0.60
CA LYS A 284 -7.55 11.22 0.86
C LYS A 284 -6.80 9.97 1.34
N GLN A 285 -6.88 8.87 0.60
CA GLN A 285 -6.07 7.67 0.81
C GLN A 285 -4.56 7.99 0.81
N ALA A 286 -4.08 8.84 -0.10
CA ALA A 286 -2.68 9.26 -0.11
C ALA A 286 -2.30 10.04 1.17
N GLN A 287 -3.21 10.86 1.71
CA GLN A 287 -3.04 11.55 2.99
C GLN A 287 -3.01 10.57 4.17
N TYR A 288 -3.92 9.60 4.21
CA TYR A 288 -3.92 8.52 5.21
C TYR A 288 -2.61 7.73 5.20
N GLY A 289 -1.93 7.66 4.05
CA GLY A 289 -0.59 7.10 3.96
C GLY A 289 0.43 7.80 4.84
N VAL A 290 0.30 9.10 5.10
CA VAL A 290 1.19 9.82 6.04
C VAL A 290 0.87 9.41 7.47
N TYR A 291 -0.40 9.41 7.87
CA TYR A 291 -0.80 9.10 9.24
C TYR A 291 -0.47 7.66 9.65
N VAL A 292 -0.70 6.69 8.75
CA VAL A 292 -0.34 5.29 9.07
C VAL A 292 1.16 5.09 9.16
N ARG A 293 1.96 5.84 8.39
CA ARG A 293 3.43 5.81 8.49
C ARG A 293 3.92 6.49 9.76
N MET A 294 3.26 7.56 10.23
CA MET A 294 3.52 8.14 11.56
C MET A 294 3.29 7.11 12.66
N ALA A 295 2.12 6.47 12.67
CA ALA A 295 1.80 5.42 13.63
C ALA A 295 2.79 4.25 13.58
N LEU A 296 3.18 3.82 12.38
CA LEU A 296 4.15 2.74 12.18
C LEU A 296 5.54 3.11 12.72
N ILE A 297 6.01 4.33 12.47
CA ILE A 297 7.30 4.83 12.99
C ILE A 297 7.29 4.82 14.51
N LEU A 298 6.25 5.37 15.15
CA LEU A 298 6.11 5.37 16.61
C LEU A 298 6.11 3.95 17.18
N THR A 299 5.33 3.04 16.57
CA THR A 299 5.22 1.65 17.00
C THR A 299 6.57 0.92 16.92
N LEU A 300 7.29 1.06 15.83
CA LEU A 300 8.58 0.37 15.62
C LEU A 300 9.72 0.97 16.45
N LEU A 301 9.66 2.25 16.74
CA LEU A 301 10.60 2.92 17.66
C LEU A 301 10.26 2.68 19.15
N GLY A 302 9.07 2.14 19.45
CA GLY A 302 8.60 1.97 20.82
C GLY A 302 8.37 3.31 21.53
N VAL A 303 7.91 4.32 20.80
CA VAL A 303 7.60 5.65 21.36
C VAL A 303 6.14 5.64 21.83
N GLU A 304 5.95 5.83 23.12
CA GLU A 304 4.63 6.04 23.74
C GLU A 304 4.36 7.55 23.88
N VAL A 305 3.13 7.99 23.56
CA VAL A 305 2.71 9.41 23.55
C VAL A 305 1.43 9.61 24.32
#